data_6893c4519a05562b4b882d26c13f292e
#
_entry.id   6893c4519a05562b4b882d26c13f292e
#
_cell.length_a   1.000
_cell.length_b   1.000
_cell.length_c   1.000
_cell.angle_alpha   90.00
_cell.angle_beta   90.00
_cell.angle_gamma   90.00
#
_symmetry.space_group_name_H-M   'P 1'
#
loop_
_entity.id
_entity.type
_entity.pdbx_description
1 polymer ?
#
loop_
_entity_poly.entity_id
_entity_poly.type
_entity_poly.pdbx_seq_one_letter_code
_entity_poly.pdbx_strand_id
1 'polypeptide(L)'
;MKNRKRKQSLYLISTVLLIIAMTLTLTACGDAEEVVEGAITVPDDYSTIQEAIDAAEDGDVIVVRPGRYTERIDFQGKNITLRSTDPADSEVVSETIIDAGGVDSVVSFRSGESENAVITGFTITGGSGNMEILEFEIEGEMREVPSLYGGGIIVLNDSSPTISSNVIKDNVAERGGGILVYASSPTIQDNTIIDNLSTGGGGGVFLADSSASLSDNEITNNSAGRSGGGIAISGEGVSPSSIDGNRISNNRAENGAAFSIFQSNPVISNNQVINNTAANIGGGFYLVSSSPEIRNNDISDNQGGPSGGGVAIYFESSPELVDNLIIGNDADAGGGISVLVDSAPQISNNTISDNRARLGGGLLIGENSTPQITGNDITENYAERNGAGIFIQESEPVLDGNSIRNNEARRDGGGIYTLLNAIVTLSNNIFENNRASQGGAIHVSEGAVLELGDPDDNTYQGNVPDDVHQE
;
A
#
# COMPACT_ATOMS: atom_id res chain seq x y z
N MET A 1 0.14 80.58 8.44
CA MET A 1 -1.22 80.67 9.04
C MET A 1 -1.76 79.26 9.20
N LYS A 2 -2.23 79.01 10.41
CA LYS A 2 -3.06 77.91 10.93
C LYS A 2 -2.49 76.48 10.93
N ASN A 3 -1.95 76.17 12.10
CA ASN A 3 -1.85 74.89 12.76
C ASN A 3 -3.12 74.08 12.70
N ARG A 4 -2.98 72.79 12.41
CA ARG A 4 -3.89 71.78 12.92
C ARG A 4 -3.11 70.65 13.57
N LYS A 5 -3.02 70.74 14.89
CA LYS A 5 -2.58 69.67 15.78
C LYS A 5 -3.59 68.53 15.71
N ARG A 6 -3.14 67.36 15.30
CA ARG A 6 -3.88 66.11 15.54
C ARG A 6 -3.54 65.61 16.95
N LYS A 7 -4.52 65.57 17.81
CA LYS A 7 -4.47 64.94 19.12
C LYS A 7 -4.34 63.41 18.87
N GLN A 8 -3.23 62.82 19.28
CA GLN A 8 -3.18 61.41 19.54
C GLN A 8 -3.70 61.15 20.94
N SER A 9 -4.79 60.37 21.02
CA SER A 9 -5.38 59.85 22.25
C SER A 9 -4.48 58.74 22.75
N LEU A 10 -3.79 58.92 23.85
CA LEU A 10 -3.13 57.90 24.62
C LEU A 10 -4.18 57.09 25.36
N TYR A 11 -4.42 55.85 24.92
CA TYR A 11 -5.05 54.88 25.78
C TYR A 11 -3.99 54.21 26.65
N LEU A 12 -3.98 54.63 27.92
CA LEU A 12 -3.26 53.91 28.97
C LEU A 12 -3.98 52.57 29.19
N ILE A 13 -3.46 51.47 28.65
CA ILE A 13 -3.83 50.14 29.10
C ILE A 13 -2.85 49.79 30.21
N SER A 14 -3.37 49.80 31.42
CA SER A 14 -2.71 49.29 32.60
C SER A 14 -2.53 47.78 32.46
N THR A 15 -1.35 47.37 31.99
CA THR A 15 -0.92 45.97 32.04
C THR A 15 -0.37 45.72 33.44
N VAL A 16 -1.19 45.03 34.25
CA VAL A 16 -0.71 44.44 35.49
C VAL A 16 0.27 43.33 35.08
N LEU A 17 1.55 43.61 35.24
CA LEU A 17 2.61 42.60 35.13
C LEU A 17 2.47 41.67 36.37
N LEU A 18 1.80 40.55 36.19
CA LEU A 18 1.91 39.44 37.10
C LEU A 18 3.25 38.75 36.83
N ILE A 19 4.29 39.11 37.52
CA ILE A 19 5.56 38.38 37.55
C ILE A 19 5.28 37.14 38.37
N ILE A 20 4.90 36.06 37.68
CA ILE A 20 5.04 34.72 38.23
C ILE A 20 6.51 34.39 38.13
N ALA A 21 7.20 34.49 39.24
CA ALA A 21 8.52 33.91 39.39
C ALA A 21 8.40 32.41 39.21
N MET A 22 8.59 31.92 37.97
CA MET A 22 8.77 30.53 37.67
C MET A 22 10.14 30.15 38.22
N THR A 23 10.19 29.74 39.47
CA THR A 23 11.34 29.01 39.99
C THR A 23 11.49 27.77 39.15
N LEU A 24 12.47 27.79 38.22
CA LEU A 24 12.95 26.58 37.55
C LEU A 24 13.58 25.73 38.66
N THR A 25 12.78 24.89 39.29
CA THR A 25 13.28 23.65 39.90
C THR A 25 13.61 22.75 38.74
N LEU A 26 14.90 22.57 38.43
CA LEU A 26 15.39 21.40 37.73
C LEU A 26 15.03 20.21 38.68
N THR A 27 13.81 19.71 38.56
CA THR A 27 13.54 18.33 38.91
C THR A 27 14.17 17.53 37.78
N ALA A 28 15.14 16.70 38.12
CA ALA A 28 15.55 15.60 37.26
C ALA A 28 14.26 14.93 36.77
N CYS A 29 14.09 14.91 35.46
CA CYS A 29 13.05 14.14 34.80
C CYS A 29 13.44 12.68 35.03
N GLY A 30 12.99 12.11 36.12
CA GLY A 30 12.73 10.69 36.22
C GLY A 30 11.39 10.53 35.56
N ASP A 31 11.33 9.76 34.47
CA ASP A 31 10.14 9.44 33.73
C ASP A 31 9.10 8.92 34.74
N ALA A 32 8.02 9.67 34.92
CA ALA A 32 6.90 9.20 35.70
C ALA A 32 6.22 8.13 34.85
N GLU A 33 6.45 6.85 35.14
CA GLU A 33 5.65 5.76 34.60
C GLU A 33 4.17 6.15 34.73
N GLU A 34 3.43 6.10 33.63
CA GLU A 34 1.98 6.32 33.67
C GLU A 34 1.34 5.19 34.48
N VAL A 35 1.09 5.45 35.75
CA VAL A 35 0.48 4.47 36.67
C VAL A 35 -0.99 4.31 36.31
N VAL A 36 -1.33 3.23 35.61
CA VAL A 36 -2.72 2.83 35.38
C VAL A 36 -3.23 2.20 36.69
N GLU A 37 -4.10 2.91 37.41
CA GLU A 37 -4.61 2.45 38.71
C GLU A 37 -5.39 1.14 38.53
N GLY A 38 -5.01 0.09 39.22
CA GLY A 38 -5.64 -1.23 39.16
C GLY A 38 -5.13 -2.13 38.05
N ALA A 39 -4.08 -1.73 37.32
CA ALA A 39 -3.49 -2.58 36.29
C ALA A 39 -2.74 -3.77 36.88
N ILE A 40 -2.79 -4.90 36.21
CA ILE A 40 -1.94 -6.06 36.43
C ILE A 40 -0.56 -5.76 35.88
N THR A 41 0.50 -5.98 36.64
CA THR A 41 1.86 -5.63 36.21
C THR A 41 2.75 -6.86 36.02
N VAL A 42 3.53 -6.85 34.93
CA VAL A 42 4.52 -7.89 34.62
C VAL A 42 5.91 -7.21 34.61
N PRO A 43 6.90 -7.73 35.40
CA PRO A 43 6.90 -9.00 36.12
C PRO A 43 6.52 -8.92 37.62
N ASP A 44 5.93 -7.83 38.11
CA ASP A 44 5.73 -7.62 39.56
C ASP A 44 4.61 -8.49 40.14
N ASP A 45 3.43 -8.55 39.49
CA ASP A 45 2.30 -9.37 39.95
C ASP A 45 2.38 -10.80 39.41
N TYR A 46 2.79 -10.96 38.16
CA TYR A 46 2.98 -12.25 37.49
C TYR A 46 4.34 -12.28 36.82
N SER A 47 5.00 -13.43 36.82
CA SER A 47 6.36 -13.57 36.26
C SER A 47 6.40 -13.60 34.72
N THR A 48 5.29 -13.96 34.10
CA THR A 48 5.13 -14.03 32.63
C THR A 48 3.88 -13.26 32.18
N ILE A 49 3.88 -12.85 30.92
CA ILE A 49 2.72 -12.17 30.30
C ILE A 49 1.54 -13.14 30.20
N GLN A 50 1.79 -14.41 29.83
CA GLN A 50 0.72 -15.39 29.71
C GLN A 50 0.05 -15.70 31.05
N GLU A 51 0.82 -15.80 32.15
CA GLU A 51 0.23 -15.96 33.53
C GLU A 51 -0.67 -14.78 33.90
N ALA A 52 -0.28 -13.55 33.52
CA ALA A 52 -1.11 -12.36 33.74
C ALA A 52 -2.40 -12.42 32.88
N ILE A 53 -2.31 -12.83 31.62
CA ILE A 53 -3.48 -13.02 30.75
C ILE A 53 -4.40 -14.12 31.33
N ASP A 54 -3.85 -15.25 31.76
CA ASP A 54 -4.63 -16.35 32.36
C ASP A 54 -5.46 -15.90 33.55
N ALA A 55 -4.92 -14.99 34.36
CA ALA A 55 -5.57 -14.46 35.56
C ALA A 55 -6.52 -13.28 35.28
N ALA A 56 -6.34 -12.54 34.18
CA ALA A 56 -7.12 -11.35 33.88
C ALA A 56 -8.57 -11.68 33.49
N GLU A 57 -9.47 -10.73 33.74
CA GLU A 57 -10.87 -10.72 33.29
C GLU A 57 -11.06 -9.69 32.17
N ASP A 58 -12.19 -9.78 31.45
CA ASP A 58 -12.53 -8.80 30.39
C ASP A 58 -12.52 -7.37 30.94
N GLY A 59 -11.84 -6.47 30.24
CA GLY A 59 -11.67 -5.08 30.60
C GLY A 59 -10.41 -4.78 31.44
N ASP A 60 -9.69 -5.81 31.88
CA ASP A 60 -8.44 -5.59 32.61
C ASP A 60 -7.33 -5.01 31.71
N VAL A 61 -6.42 -4.28 32.35
CA VAL A 61 -5.21 -3.73 31.73
C VAL A 61 -3.99 -4.44 32.30
N ILE A 62 -3.18 -5.02 31.42
CA ILE A 62 -1.89 -5.62 31.76
C ILE A 62 -0.79 -4.69 31.28
N VAL A 63 0.03 -4.19 32.19
CA VAL A 63 1.18 -3.33 31.89
C VAL A 63 2.46 -4.12 32.04
N VAL A 64 3.22 -4.19 30.94
CA VAL A 64 4.47 -4.95 30.86
C VAL A 64 5.66 -3.97 30.89
N ARG A 65 6.59 -4.17 31.84
CA ARG A 65 7.81 -3.38 31.92
C ARG A 65 8.82 -3.76 30.83
N PRO A 66 9.74 -2.86 30.47
CA PRO A 66 10.84 -3.17 29.58
C PRO A 66 11.57 -4.46 30.00
N GLY A 67 11.81 -5.33 29.03
CA GLY A 67 12.42 -6.64 29.22
C GLY A 67 12.18 -7.55 28.02
N ARG A 68 12.90 -8.69 27.98
CA ARG A 68 12.69 -9.71 26.94
C ARG A 68 11.93 -10.88 27.54
N TYR A 69 10.74 -11.10 27.05
CA TYR A 69 9.82 -12.15 27.47
C TYR A 69 9.84 -13.25 26.40
N THR A 70 10.48 -14.38 26.74
CA THR A 70 10.58 -15.51 25.80
C THR A 70 9.37 -16.42 26.01
N GLU A 71 8.27 -16.07 25.37
CA GLU A 71 6.98 -16.75 25.51
C GLU A 71 6.09 -16.51 24.26
N ARG A 72 5.00 -17.23 24.20
CA ARG A 72 3.95 -17.07 23.18
C ARG A 72 2.68 -16.64 23.90
N ILE A 73 2.00 -15.68 23.30
CA ILE A 73 0.84 -15.03 23.90
C ILE A 73 -0.42 -15.50 23.20
N ASP A 74 -1.39 -16.01 23.96
CA ASP A 74 -2.74 -16.32 23.51
C ASP A 74 -3.74 -15.52 24.35
N PHE A 75 -4.56 -14.70 23.69
CA PHE A 75 -5.59 -13.88 24.36
C PHE A 75 -6.77 -14.71 24.87
N GLN A 76 -6.97 -15.93 24.36
CA GLN A 76 -7.96 -16.90 24.85
C GLN A 76 -9.41 -16.37 24.88
N GLY A 77 -9.77 -15.51 23.91
CA GLY A 77 -11.09 -14.88 23.83
C GLY A 77 -11.30 -13.70 24.78
N LYS A 78 -10.27 -13.31 25.54
CA LYS A 78 -10.38 -12.20 26.48
C LYS A 78 -10.24 -10.85 25.84
N ASN A 79 -11.10 -9.92 26.23
CA ASN A 79 -11.09 -8.53 25.78
C ASN A 79 -10.33 -7.65 26.78
N ILE A 80 -9.02 -7.82 26.83
CA ILE A 80 -8.08 -7.13 27.72
C ILE A 80 -7.18 -6.17 26.93
N THR A 81 -6.58 -5.20 27.62
CA THR A 81 -5.52 -4.37 27.07
C THR A 81 -4.16 -4.85 27.54
N LEU A 82 -3.35 -5.41 26.64
CA LEU A 82 -1.95 -5.74 26.89
C LEU A 82 -1.08 -4.61 26.34
N ARG A 83 -0.35 -3.91 27.20
CA ARG A 83 0.47 -2.76 26.80
C ARG A 83 1.84 -2.73 27.48
N SER A 84 2.82 -2.11 26.84
CA SER A 84 4.05 -1.66 27.49
C SER A 84 3.77 -0.51 28.49
N THR A 85 4.77 -0.11 29.25
CA THR A 85 4.64 1.04 30.18
C THR A 85 4.34 2.35 29.43
N ASP A 86 4.93 2.56 28.26
CA ASP A 86 4.62 3.68 27.36
C ASP A 86 4.65 3.24 25.89
N PRO A 87 3.49 2.94 25.27
CA PRO A 87 3.39 2.56 23.86
C PRO A 87 3.77 3.66 22.87
N ALA A 88 3.81 4.92 23.31
CA ALA A 88 4.18 6.05 22.45
C ALA A 88 5.69 6.33 22.45
N ASP A 89 6.43 5.81 23.43
CA ASP A 89 7.87 5.94 23.51
C ASP A 89 8.57 4.81 22.74
N SER A 90 9.24 5.14 21.67
CA SER A 90 9.95 4.17 20.83
C SER A 90 11.09 3.42 21.55
N GLU A 91 11.70 4.01 22.57
CA GLU A 91 12.73 3.36 23.40
C GLU A 91 12.09 2.26 24.26
N VAL A 92 10.98 2.59 24.94
CA VAL A 92 10.17 1.61 25.70
C VAL A 92 9.69 0.47 24.82
N VAL A 93 9.13 0.77 23.64
CA VAL A 93 8.67 -0.24 22.67
C VAL A 93 9.83 -1.15 22.24
N SER A 94 11.01 -0.59 21.98
CA SER A 94 12.19 -1.35 21.54
C SER A 94 12.76 -2.24 22.63
N GLU A 95 12.55 -1.91 23.89
CA GLU A 95 13.03 -2.65 25.06
C GLU A 95 11.99 -3.62 25.65
N THR A 96 10.70 -3.49 25.27
CA THR A 96 9.62 -4.39 25.72
C THR A 96 9.36 -5.45 24.65
N ILE A 97 10.08 -6.56 24.72
CA ILE A 97 10.18 -7.55 23.63
C ILE A 97 9.44 -8.83 23.99
N ILE A 98 8.51 -9.25 23.12
CA ILE A 98 7.91 -10.58 23.15
C ILE A 98 8.58 -11.41 22.05
N ASP A 99 9.23 -12.51 22.44
CA ASP A 99 10.03 -13.35 21.55
C ASP A 99 9.60 -14.81 21.63
N ALA A 100 9.07 -15.36 20.53
CA ALA A 100 8.66 -16.77 20.51
C ALA A 100 9.83 -17.78 20.48
N GLY A 101 11.06 -17.32 20.31
CA GLY A 101 12.23 -18.19 20.30
C GLY A 101 12.35 -19.11 19.06
N GLY A 102 11.75 -18.73 17.94
CA GLY A 102 11.80 -19.47 16.68
C GLY A 102 10.73 -20.56 16.56
N VAL A 103 9.66 -20.51 17.32
CA VAL A 103 8.55 -21.48 17.26
C VAL A 103 7.21 -20.79 17.22
N ASP A 104 6.23 -21.35 16.50
CA ASP A 104 4.84 -20.87 16.39
C ASP A 104 4.70 -19.37 16.06
N SER A 105 3.49 -18.84 16.20
CA SER A 105 3.22 -17.40 16.21
C SER A 105 3.56 -16.80 17.57
N VAL A 106 4.04 -15.55 17.59
CA VAL A 106 4.35 -14.86 18.85
C VAL A 106 3.07 -14.51 19.62
N VAL A 107 2.08 -13.97 18.89
CA VAL A 107 0.78 -13.56 19.47
C VAL A 107 -0.37 -14.18 18.68
N SER A 108 -1.37 -14.67 19.38
CA SER A 108 -2.54 -15.32 18.82
C SER A 108 -3.86 -14.71 19.31
N PHE A 109 -4.73 -14.39 18.33
CA PHE A 109 -6.14 -14.04 18.51
C PHE A 109 -6.96 -15.05 17.71
N ARG A 110 -7.63 -16.00 18.39
CA ARG A 110 -8.29 -17.11 17.70
C ARG A 110 -9.58 -17.59 18.34
N SER A 111 -10.08 -16.85 19.31
CA SER A 111 -11.22 -17.25 20.13
C SER A 111 -12.35 -16.23 20.12
N GLY A 112 -12.47 -15.43 19.05
CA GLY A 112 -13.54 -14.44 18.88
C GLY A 112 -13.31 -13.17 19.71
N GLU A 113 -12.05 -12.78 19.90
CA GLU A 113 -11.70 -11.52 20.55
C GLU A 113 -12.32 -10.33 19.81
N SER A 114 -12.89 -9.38 20.56
CA SER A 114 -13.48 -8.17 19.97
C SER A 114 -12.45 -7.04 19.80
N GLU A 115 -12.90 -5.89 19.32
CA GLU A 115 -12.10 -4.66 19.19
C GLU A 115 -11.53 -4.15 20.53
N ASN A 116 -12.06 -4.64 21.66
CA ASN A 116 -11.58 -4.32 22.99
C ASN A 116 -10.39 -5.20 23.43
N ALA A 117 -10.03 -6.22 22.67
CA ALA A 117 -8.78 -6.94 22.83
C ALA A 117 -7.67 -6.13 22.16
N VAL A 118 -6.77 -5.56 22.95
CA VAL A 118 -5.76 -4.62 22.48
C VAL A 118 -4.36 -5.12 22.79
N ILE A 119 -3.46 -5.07 21.79
CA ILE A 119 -2.01 -5.21 22.01
C ILE A 119 -1.29 -3.96 21.50
N THR A 120 -0.50 -3.32 22.36
CA THR A 120 0.13 -2.05 22.00
C THR A 120 1.47 -1.82 22.69
N GLY A 121 2.45 -1.31 21.94
CA GLY A 121 3.72 -0.86 22.47
C GLY A 121 4.78 -1.96 22.67
N PHE A 122 4.79 -3.00 21.85
CA PHE A 122 5.75 -4.10 21.93
C PHE A 122 6.63 -4.24 20.71
N THR A 123 7.83 -4.78 20.90
CA THR A 123 8.59 -5.44 19.85
C THR A 123 8.22 -6.92 19.82
N ILE A 124 7.63 -7.39 18.69
CA ILE A 124 7.11 -8.74 18.49
C ILE A 124 8.01 -9.46 17.50
N THR A 125 8.73 -10.49 17.93
CA THR A 125 9.80 -11.10 17.14
C THR A 125 9.96 -12.60 17.38
N GLY A 126 10.72 -13.26 16.50
CA GLY A 126 11.13 -14.66 16.69
C GLY A 126 10.02 -15.69 16.45
N GLY A 127 8.94 -15.31 15.79
CA GLY A 127 7.89 -16.23 15.38
C GLY A 127 8.25 -16.98 14.10
N SER A 128 7.82 -18.26 14.00
CA SER A 128 8.00 -19.10 12.82
C SER A 128 6.69 -19.56 12.17
N GLY A 129 5.57 -18.99 12.60
CA GLY A 129 4.23 -19.33 12.17
C GLY A 129 3.67 -20.59 12.81
N ASN A 130 2.35 -20.60 12.97
CA ASN A 130 1.60 -21.71 13.52
C ASN A 130 1.12 -22.64 12.40
N MET A 131 1.21 -23.95 12.60
CA MET A 131 0.67 -24.93 11.66
C MET A 131 -0.85 -24.95 11.75
N GLU A 132 -1.51 -24.40 10.75
CA GLU A 132 -2.96 -24.40 10.62
C GLU A 132 -3.40 -25.05 9.31
N ILE A 133 -4.65 -25.48 9.25
CA ILE A 133 -5.32 -25.92 8.02
C ILE A 133 -6.44 -24.93 7.77
N LEU A 134 -6.23 -24.03 6.82
CA LEU A 134 -7.20 -23.02 6.43
C LEU A 134 -7.83 -23.40 5.09
N GLU A 135 -9.09 -23.00 4.88
CA GLU A 135 -9.82 -23.24 3.65
C GLU A 135 -9.70 -22.03 2.73
N PHE A 136 -9.35 -22.26 1.48
CA PHE A 136 -9.30 -21.23 0.45
C PHE A 136 -10.10 -21.68 -0.78
N GLU A 137 -10.79 -20.74 -1.42
CA GLU A 137 -11.38 -20.99 -2.73
C GLU A 137 -10.26 -20.99 -3.80
N ILE A 138 -10.05 -22.13 -4.44
CA ILE A 138 -9.06 -22.31 -5.50
C ILE A 138 -9.78 -22.93 -6.70
N GLU A 139 -9.81 -22.19 -7.82
CA GLU A 139 -10.49 -22.62 -9.05
C GLU A 139 -11.98 -22.94 -8.84
N GLY A 140 -12.67 -22.18 -7.97
CA GLY A 140 -14.10 -22.39 -7.65
C GLY A 140 -14.40 -23.55 -6.68
N GLU A 141 -13.36 -24.14 -6.08
CA GLU A 141 -13.50 -25.20 -5.08
C GLU A 141 -12.83 -24.80 -3.77
N MET A 142 -13.52 -25.04 -2.63
CA MET A 142 -12.92 -24.88 -1.31
C MET A 142 -11.88 -25.99 -1.08
N ARG A 143 -10.66 -25.60 -0.77
CA ARG A 143 -9.55 -26.55 -0.51
C ARG A 143 -8.88 -26.23 0.82
N GLU A 144 -8.66 -27.27 1.61
CA GLU A 144 -7.84 -27.20 2.82
C GLU A 144 -6.37 -27.05 2.46
N VAL A 145 -5.75 -25.99 2.98
CA VAL A 145 -4.34 -25.69 2.76
C VAL A 145 -3.60 -25.70 4.09
N PRO A 146 -2.91 -26.80 4.42
CA PRO A 146 -2.05 -26.82 5.59
C PRO A 146 -0.78 -25.98 5.34
N SER A 147 -0.46 -25.07 6.24
CA SER A 147 0.70 -24.22 6.09
C SER A 147 1.13 -23.61 7.44
N LEU A 148 2.32 -23.01 7.46
CA LEU A 148 2.77 -22.18 8.58
C LEU A 148 2.24 -20.75 8.38
N TYR A 149 1.35 -20.32 9.24
CA TYR A 149 0.65 -19.06 9.15
C TYR A 149 1.03 -18.10 10.29
N GLY A 150 1.12 -16.78 9.99
CA GLY A 150 1.25 -15.71 10.96
C GLY A 150 2.50 -15.82 11.84
N GLY A 151 3.67 -15.44 11.31
CA GLY A 151 4.92 -15.50 12.09
C GLY A 151 4.85 -14.67 13.36
N GLY A 152 4.65 -13.37 13.24
CA GLY A 152 4.52 -12.48 14.39
C GLY A 152 3.16 -12.60 15.06
N ILE A 153 2.09 -12.30 14.33
CA ILE A 153 0.70 -12.30 14.85
C ILE A 153 -0.21 -13.12 13.94
N ILE A 154 -1.08 -13.91 14.55
CA ILE A 154 -2.13 -14.64 13.85
C ILE A 154 -3.51 -14.23 14.39
N VAL A 155 -4.44 -13.87 13.48
CA VAL A 155 -5.82 -13.47 13.79
C VAL A 155 -6.78 -14.36 13.01
N LEU A 156 -7.58 -15.16 13.70
CA LEU A 156 -8.47 -16.18 13.15
C LEU A 156 -9.86 -16.12 13.80
N ASN A 157 -10.81 -16.83 13.21
CA ASN A 157 -12.08 -17.21 13.82
C ASN A 157 -12.93 -16.02 14.30
N ASP A 158 -13.23 -15.11 13.37
CA ASP A 158 -14.01 -13.88 13.62
C ASP A 158 -13.43 -12.96 14.70
N SER A 159 -12.12 -13.11 15.02
CA SER A 159 -11.45 -12.20 15.96
C SER A 159 -11.23 -10.82 15.31
N SER A 160 -11.43 -9.78 16.12
CA SER A 160 -11.35 -8.39 15.63
C SER A 160 -10.53 -7.50 16.55
N PRO A 161 -9.31 -7.90 16.96
CA PRO A 161 -8.52 -7.15 17.93
C PRO A 161 -8.03 -5.81 17.36
N THR A 162 -7.58 -4.94 18.25
CA THR A 162 -6.79 -3.76 17.94
C THR A 162 -5.30 -4.05 18.14
N ILE A 163 -4.51 -3.91 17.08
CA ILE A 163 -3.06 -4.09 17.05
C ILE A 163 -2.44 -2.74 16.73
N SER A 164 -1.82 -2.08 17.71
CA SER A 164 -1.36 -0.70 17.51
C SER A 164 0.00 -0.39 18.13
N SER A 165 0.75 0.52 17.52
CA SER A 165 2.02 1.04 18.05
C SER A 165 3.06 -0.05 18.39
N ASN A 166 3.06 -1.16 17.66
CA ASN A 166 4.03 -2.24 17.84
C ASN A 166 5.11 -2.21 16.74
N VAL A 167 6.26 -2.77 17.06
CA VAL A 167 7.31 -3.13 16.09
C VAL A 167 7.26 -4.63 15.87
N ILE A 168 6.77 -5.08 14.71
CA ILE A 168 6.62 -6.49 14.35
C ILE A 168 7.73 -6.84 13.37
N LYS A 169 8.74 -7.56 13.82
CA LYS A 169 9.96 -7.74 13.04
C LYS A 169 10.61 -9.11 13.16
N ASP A 170 11.43 -9.44 12.15
CA ASP A 170 12.24 -10.65 12.13
C ASP A 170 11.42 -11.94 12.34
N ASN A 171 10.17 -11.95 11.88
CA ASN A 171 9.29 -13.11 11.93
C ASN A 171 9.25 -13.82 10.59
N VAL A 172 9.04 -15.13 10.61
CA VAL A 172 9.03 -15.97 9.42
C VAL A 172 7.77 -16.83 9.40
N ALA A 173 7.15 -16.98 8.22
CA ALA A 173 6.07 -17.94 8.03
C ALA A 173 6.03 -18.41 6.57
N GLU A 174 5.13 -19.31 6.21
CA GLU A 174 4.82 -19.57 4.81
C GLU A 174 3.87 -18.48 4.27
N ARG A 175 2.93 -18.01 5.10
CA ARG A 175 2.03 -16.89 4.76
C ARG A 175 1.88 -15.94 5.95
N GLY A 176 1.98 -14.63 5.69
CA GLY A 176 1.93 -13.61 6.71
C GLY A 176 3.15 -13.65 7.65
N GLY A 177 4.34 -13.35 7.13
CA GLY A 177 5.57 -13.34 7.93
C GLY A 177 5.43 -12.50 9.19
N GLY A 178 4.94 -11.26 9.07
CA GLY A 178 4.62 -10.39 10.20
C GLY A 178 3.24 -10.72 10.79
N ILE A 179 2.17 -10.55 10.01
CA ILE A 179 0.78 -10.72 10.46
C ILE A 179 0.01 -11.58 9.45
N LEU A 180 -0.77 -12.53 9.95
CA LEU A 180 -1.83 -13.19 9.21
C LEU A 180 -3.20 -12.78 9.79
N VAL A 181 -4.14 -12.49 8.90
CA VAL A 181 -5.57 -12.34 9.20
C VAL A 181 -6.36 -13.27 8.29
N TYR A 182 -7.17 -14.14 8.87
CA TYR A 182 -8.06 -15.02 8.11
C TYR A 182 -9.46 -15.00 8.71
N ALA A 183 -10.47 -14.77 7.87
CA ALA A 183 -11.88 -14.71 8.24
C ALA A 183 -12.13 -13.85 9.49
N SER A 184 -11.52 -12.66 9.53
CA SER A 184 -11.44 -11.81 10.73
C SER A 184 -11.39 -10.34 10.34
N SER A 185 -11.62 -9.42 11.30
CA SER A 185 -11.76 -7.99 10.98
C SER A 185 -10.98 -7.08 11.97
N PRO A 186 -9.67 -7.27 12.15
CA PRO A 186 -8.88 -6.47 13.09
C PRO A 186 -8.69 -5.03 12.62
N THR A 187 -8.39 -4.16 13.60
CA THR A 187 -7.80 -2.85 13.36
C THR A 187 -6.29 -2.94 13.58
N ILE A 188 -5.50 -2.61 12.55
CA ILE A 188 -4.04 -2.63 12.55
C ILE A 188 -3.57 -1.21 12.26
N GLN A 189 -3.07 -0.50 13.26
CA GLN A 189 -2.75 0.91 13.10
C GLN A 189 -1.45 1.34 13.80
N ASP A 190 -0.77 2.34 13.25
CA ASP A 190 0.44 2.93 13.84
C ASP A 190 1.57 1.90 14.14
N ASN A 191 1.61 0.76 13.44
CA ASN A 191 2.66 -0.25 13.65
C ASN A 191 3.82 -0.07 12.66
N THR A 192 5.01 -0.48 13.09
CA THR A 192 6.16 -0.71 12.20
C THR A 192 6.29 -2.22 11.94
N ILE A 193 5.98 -2.65 10.70
CA ILE A 193 6.06 -4.04 10.26
C ILE A 193 7.27 -4.17 9.34
N ILE A 194 8.37 -4.70 9.86
CA ILE A 194 9.67 -4.60 9.20
C ILE A 194 10.45 -5.92 9.21
N ASP A 195 11.23 -6.17 8.14
CA ASP A 195 12.16 -7.30 8.03
C ASP A 195 11.51 -8.68 8.27
N ASN A 196 10.21 -8.82 7.97
CA ASN A 196 9.51 -10.10 8.07
C ASN A 196 9.62 -10.86 6.75
N LEU A 197 9.64 -12.18 6.83
CA LEU A 197 9.83 -13.08 5.71
C LEU A 197 8.66 -14.05 5.56
N SER A 198 8.11 -14.13 4.34
CA SER A 198 7.19 -15.20 3.95
C SER A 198 7.81 -16.01 2.82
N THR A 199 7.69 -17.33 2.85
CA THR A 199 8.10 -18.18 1.72
C THR A 199 7.03 -18.25 0.62
N GLY A 200 5.80 -17.89 0.93
CA GLY A 200 4.67 -17.77 0.01
C GLY A 200 4.27 -16.33 -0.21
N GLY A 201 3.22 -15.86 0.46
CA GLY A 201 2.66 -14.53 0.30
C GLY A 201 2.53 -13.73 1.59
N GLY A 202 2.52 -12.39 1.47
CA GLY A 202 2.41 -11.48 2.60
C GLY A 202 3.64 -11.50 3.49
N GLY A 203 4.76 -10.95 3.02
CA GLY A 203 5.96 -10.83 3.85
C GLY A 203 5.68 -10.05 5.13
N GLY A 204 5.08 -8.86 5.00
CA GLY A 204 4.58 -8.08 6.12
C GLY A 204 3.22 -8.58 6.61
N VAL A 205 2.18 -8.49 5.77
CA VAL A 205 0.79 -8.80 6.13
C VAL A 205 0.14 -9.70 5.07
N PHE A 206 -0.60 -10.71 5.51
CA PHE A 206 -1.45 -11.52 4.66
C PHE A 206 -2.91 -11.43 5.15
N LEU A 207 -3.80 -10.94 4.29
CA LEU A 207 -5.24 -10.85 4.55
C LEU A 207 -5.97 -11.88 3.66
N ALA A 208 -6.75 -12.76 4.26
CA ALA A 208 -7.54 -13.72 3.52
C ALA A 208 -8.98 -13.74 4.04
N ASP A 209 -9.95 -13.63 3.14
CA ASP A 209 -11.39 -13.60 3.46
C ASP A 209 -11.74 -12.62 4.61
N SER A 210 -11.06 -11.47 4.64
CA SER A 210 -11.00 -10.57 5.80
C SER A 210 -11.56 -9.18 5.48
N SER A 211 -12.05 -8.50 6.52
CA SER A 211 -12.50 -7.10 6.46
C SER A 211 -11.63 -6.21 7.36
N ALA A 212 -10.31 -6.35 7.26
CA ALA A 212 -9.35 -5.64 8.11
C ALA A 212 -9.25 -4.14 7.79
N SER A 213 -8.98 -3.33 8.80
CA SER A 213 -8.60 -1.93 8.66
C SER A 213 -7.09 -1.76 8.95
N LEU A 214 -6.34 -1.32 7.94
CA LEU A 214 -4.91 -0.99 8.08
C LEU A 214 -4.73 0.52 7.91
N SER A 215 -4.29 1.22 8.95
CA SER A 215 -4.07 2.66 8.86
C SER A 215 -2.75 3.10 9.49
N ASP A 216 -2.11 4.08 8.87
CA ASP A 216 -0.91 4.75 9.40
C ASP A 216 0.24 3.81 9.79
N ASN A 217 0.33 2.61 9.17
CA ASN A 217 1.43 1.68 9.42
C ASN A 217 2.63 1.97 8.51
N GLU A 218 3.83 1.67 9.02
CA GLU A 218 5.05 1.57 8.23
C GLU A 218 5.35 0.09 7.93
N ILE A 219 5.17 -0.32 6.65
CA ILE A 219 5.36 -1.70 6.19
C ILE A 219 6.57 -1.71 5.26
N THR A 220 7.74 -2.03 5.80
CA THR A 220 9.00 -1.81 5.08
C THR A 220 9.97 -3.00 5.16
N ASN A 221 10.79 -3.18 4.13
CA ASN A 221 11.81 -4.23 4.03
C ASN A 221 11.29 -5.68 4.19
N ASN A 222 9.98 -5.90 4.05
CA ASN A 222 9.45 -7.27 4.13
C ASN A 222 9.65 -8.01 2.81
N SER A 223 9.76 -9.32 2.88
CA SER A 223 10.03 -10.16 1.71
C SER A 223 9.05 -11.33 1.62
N ALA A 224 8.54 -11.58 0.41
CA ALA A 224 7.75 -12.77 0.10
C ALA A 224 8.39 -13.55 -1.05
N GLY A 225 8.40 -14.87 -0.93
CA GLY A 225 8.94 -15.75 -1.97
C GLY A 225 8.07 -15.75 -3.24
N ARG A 226 6.78 -15.47 -3.13
CA ARG A 226 5.85 -15.45 -4.29
C ARG A 226 5.21 -14.09 -4.47
N SER A 227 4.37 -13.63 -3.55
CA SER A 227 3.55 -12.45 -3.81
C SER A 227 3.27 -11.61 -2.57
N GLY A 228 3.14 -10.28 -2.75
CA GLY A 228 2.86 -9.35 -1.67
C GLY A 228 4.01 -9.28 -0.66
N GLY A 229 5.15 -8.71 -1.04
CA GLY A 229 6.26 -8.50 -0.11
C GLY A 229 5.85 -7.70 1.10
N GLY A 230 5.12 -6.60 0.88
CA GLY A 230 4.45 -5.83 1.93
C GLY A 230 3.14 -6.50 2.35
N ILE A 231 2.15 -6.50 1.47
CA ILE A 231 0.77 -6.93 1.75
C ILE A 231 0.30 -7.88 0.64
N ALA A 232 -0.22 -9.04 1.02
CA ALA A 232 -1.00 -9.92 0.14
C ALA A 232 -2.45 -9.97 0.61
N ILE A 233 -3.39 -9.90 -0.35
CA ILE A 233 -4.83 -9.95 -0.07
C ILE A 233 -5.45 -11.01 -0.99
N SER A 234 -6.26 -11.90 -0.44
CA SER A 234 -6.98 -12.91 -1.21
C SER A 234 -8.36 -13.17 -0.66
N GLY A 235 -9.31 -13.46 -1.57
CA GLY A 235 -10.69 -13.73 -1.20
C GLY A 235 -11.49 -12.48 -0.84
N GLU A 236 -12.78 -12.65 -0.63
CA GLU A 236 -13.72 -11.59 -0.29
C GLU A 236 -14.18 -11.72 1.16
N GLY A 237 -13.84 -10.76 2.01
CA GLY A 237 -14.40 -10.63 3.35
C GLY A 237 -15.86 -10.17 3.32
N VAL A 238 -16.47 -10.07 4.49
CA VAL A 238 -17.85 -9.56 4.66
C VAL A 238 -17.99 -8.13 4.13
N SER A 239 -16.93 -7.36 4.22
CA SER A 239 -16.79 -6.00 3.67
C SER A 239 -15.39 -5.84 3.07
N PRO A 240 -15.18 -4.95 2.11
CA PRO A 240 -13.84 -4.67 1.61
C PRO A 240 -12.88 -4.24 2.74
N SER A 241 -11.68 -4.80 2.75
CA SER A 241 -10.62 -4.28 3.63
C SER A 241 -10.29 -2.84 3.26
N SER A 242 -10.00 -2.01 4.28
CA SER A 242 -9.60 -0.61 4.10
C SER A 242 -8.11 -0.44 4.42
N ILE A 243 -7.36 0.15 3.48
CA ILE A 243 -5.92 0.37 3.62
C ILE A 243 -5.65 1.84 3.36
N ASP A 244 -5.46 2.62 4.41
CA ASP A 244 -5.43 4.08 4.35
C ASP A 244 -4.20 4.67 5.06
N GLY A 245 -3.54 5.64 4.44
CA GLY A 245 -2.46 6.41 5.08
C GLY A 245 -1.17 5.64 5.37
N ASN A 246 -1.00 4.41 4.87
CA ASN A 246 0.19 3.60 5.17
C ASN A 246 1.38 3.99 4.29
N ARG A 247 2.59 3.74 4.82
CA ARG A 247 3.83 3.75 4.06
C ARG A 247 4.29 2.32 3.78
N ILE A 248 4.24 1.91 2.52
CA ILE A 248 4.64 0.57 2.06
C ILE A 248 5.89 0.73 1.19
N SER A 249 7.07 0.40 1.73
CA SER A 249 8.31 0.72 1.04
C SER A 249 9.38 -0.37 1.14
N ASN A 250 10.24 -0.45 0.10
CA ASN A 250 11.40 -1.35 0.06
C ASN A 250 11.04 -2.85 0.22
N ASN A 251 9.80 -3.22 -0.02
CA ASN A 251 9.38 -4.61 0.06
C ASN A 251 9.74 -5.37 -1.21
N ARG A 252 9.91 -6.70 -1.11
CA ARG A 252 10.33 -7.55 -2.22
C ARG A 252 9.46 -8.77 -2.37
N ALA A 253 9.15 -9.14 -3.63
CA ALA A 253 8.47 -10.38 -3.96
C ALA A 253 8.79 -10.84 -5.40
N GLU A 254 8.30 -12.01 -5.80
CA GLU A 254 8.24 -12.34 -7.23
C GLU A 254 7.20 -11.46 -7.93
N ASN A 255 5.99 -11.32 -7.36
CA ASN A 255 4.90 -10.54 -7.91
C ASN A 255 4.28 -9.62 -6.86
N GLY A 256 3.90 -8.39 -7.25
CA GLY A 256 3.27 -7.44 -6.36
C GLY A 256 4.12 -7.14 -5.12
N ALA A 257 5.27 -6.50 -5.31
CA ALA A 257 6.22 -6.36 -4.19
C ALA A 257 5.63 -5.56 -3.02
N ALA A 258 4.88 -4.48 -3.30
CA ALA A 258 4.12 -3.81 -2.24
C ALA A 258 2.80 -4.52 -1.99
N PHE A 259 1.97 -4.66 -3.03
CA PHE A 259 0.64 -5.28 -2.97
C PHE A 259 0.48 -6.40 -3.99
N SER A 260 -0.02 -7.54 -3.54
CA SER A 260 -0.58 -8.57 -4.40
C SER A 260 -2.04 -8.81 -4.02
N ILE A 261 -2.97 -8.61 -4.96
CA ILE A 261 -4.41 -8.70 -4.72
C ILE A 261 -4.99 -9.73 -5.68
N PHE A 262 -5.58 -10.77 -5.11
CA PHE A 262 -6.14 -11.90 -5.84
C PHE A 262 -7.58 -12.12 -5.43
N GLN A 263 -8.53 -12.06 -6.40
CA GLN A 263 -9.97 -12.25 -6.18
C GLN A 263 -10.49 -11.45 -4.97
N SER A 264 -10.11 -10.16 -4.89
CA SER A 264 -10.45 -9.30 -3.77
C SER A 264 -10.56 -7.84 -4.21
N ASN A 265 -11.42 -7.08 -3.54
CA ASN A 265 -11.74 -5.70 -3.92
C ASN A 265 -11.58 -4.73 -2.73
N PRO A 266 -10.37 -4.54 -2.17
CA PRO A 266 -10.14 -3.60 -1.08
C PRO A 266 -10.27 -2.14 -1.54
N VAL A 267 -10.46 -1.24 -0.57
CA VAL A 267 -10.31 0.21 -0.76
C VAL A 267 -8.91 0.62 -0.29
N ILE A 268 -8.11 1.20 -1.20
CA ILE A 268 -6.71 1.57 -0.95
C ILE A 268 -6.54 3.06 -1.22
N SER A 269 -6.34 3.83 -0.16
CA SER A 269 -6.30 5.30 -0.26
C SER A 269 -5.19 5.94 0.54
N ASN A 270 -4.69 7.09 0.04
CA ASN A 270 -3.73 7.95 0.72
C ASN A 270 -2.41 7.26 1.13
N ASN A 271 -2.05 6.14 0.51
CA ASN A 271 -0.82 5.42 0.85
C ASN A 271 0.38 5.92 0.05
N GLN A 272 1.56 5.73 0.63
CA GLN A 272 2.85 5.88 -0.04
C GLN A 272 3.41 4.49 -0.39
N VAL A 273 3.43 4.15 -1.67
CA VAL A 273 3.91 2.87 -2.21
C VAL A 273 5.22 3.13 -2.96
N ILE A 274 6.35 3.01 -2.28
CA ILE A 274 7.61 3.58 -2.74
C ILE A 274 8.76 2.57 -2.71
N ASN A 275 9.59 2.52 -3.78
CA ASN A 275 10.81 1.70 -3.85
C ASN A 275 10.59 0.19 -3.65
N ASN A 276 9.44 -0.35 -4.00
CA ASN A 276 9.20 -1.79 -3.92
C ASN A 276 9.69 -2.48 -5.19
N THR A 277 10.25 -3.70 -5.06
CA THR A 277 10.89 -4.40 -6.17
C THR A 277 10.31 -5.79 -6.37
N ALA A 278 9.63 -6.01 -7.48
CA ALA A 278 9.17 -7.32 -7.93
C ALA A 278 10.14 -7.92 -8.94
N ALA A 279 10.44 -9.21 -8.78
CA ALA A 279 11.29 -9.92 -9.75
C ALA A 279 10.58 -10.16 -11.09
N ASN A 280 9.25 -10.31 -11.05
CA ASN A 280 8.43 -10.55 -12.23
C ASN A 280 7.48 -9.37 -12.48
N ILE A 281 6.32 -9.32 -11.83
CA ILE A 281 5.22 -8.44 -12.22
C ILE A 281 4.79 -7.56 -11.05
N GLY A 282 4.54 -6.26 -11.32
CA GLY A 282 3.92 -5.35 -10.36
C GLY A 282 4.86 -4.95 -9.21
N GLY A 283 5.75 -3.99 -9.45
CA GLY A 283 6.62 -3.45 -8.37
C GLY A 283 5.80 -2.86 -7.23
N GLY A 284 4.84 -2.01 -7.53
CA GLY A 284 3.87 -1.51 -6.57
C GLY A 284 2.71 -2.50 -6.39
N PHE A 285 1.86 -2.65 -7.40
CA PHE A 285 0.64 -3.46 -7.34
C PHE A 285 0.64 -4.58 -8.40
N TYR A 286 0.16 -5.74 -7.99
CA TYR A 286 -0.23 -6.83 -8.87
C TYR A 286 -1.66 -7.24 -8.59
N LEU A 287 -2.57 -6.99 -9.54
CA LEU A 287 -4.01 -7.23 -9.46
C LEU A 287 -4.38 -8.40 -10.37
N VAL A 288 -5.05 -9.41 -9.83
CA VAL A 288 -5.47 -10.60 -10.58
C VAL A 288 -6.93 -10.91 -10.25
N SER A 289 -7.79 -10.92 -11.26
CA SER A 289 -9.23 -11.13 -11.08
C SER A 289 -9.83 -10.26 -9.97
N SER A 290 -9.40 -8.98 -9.92
CA SER A 290 -9.65 -8.08 -8.81
C SER A 290 -10.01 -6.68 -9.31
N SER A 291 -10.94 -6.03 -8.62
CA SER A 291 -11.42 -4.70 -8.98
C SER A 291 -11.41 -3.74 -7.78
N PRO A 292 -10.24 -3.50 -7.17
CA PRO A 292 -10.12 -2.58 -6.03
C PRO A 292 -10.36 -1.13 -6.43
N GLU A 293 -10.72 -0.30 -5.45
CA GLU A 293 -10.65 1.16 -5.55
C GLU A 293 -9.29 1.64 -5.07
N ILE A 294 -8.47 2.24 -5.96
CA ILE A 294 -7.13 2.75 -5.66
C ILE A 294 -7.12 4.24 -5.91
N ARG A 295 -7.07 5.06 -4.85
CA ARG A 295 -7.20 6.51 -4.98
C ARG A 295 -6.27 7.32 -4.09
N ASN A 296 -5.84 8.48 -4.58
CA ASN A 296 -4.99 9.42 -3.84
C ASN A 296 -3.69 8.79 -3.30
N ASN A 297 -3.14 7.76 -3.95
CA ASN A 297 -1.89 7.14 -3.52
C ASN A 297 -0.71 7.75 -4.28
N ASP A 298 0.45 7.79 -3.61
CA ASP A 298 1.75 8.04 -4.22
C ASP A 298 2.40 6.68 -4.53
N ILE A 299 2.47 6.33 -5.81
CA ILE A 299 3.02 5.07 -6.33
C ILE A 299 4.30 5.41 -7.09
N SER A 300 5.42 5.45 -6.38
CA SER A 300 6.63 6.00 -6.96
C SER A 300 7.88 5.11 -6.79
N ASP A 301 8.77 5.20 -7.78
CA ASP A 301 10.06 4.52 -7.79
C ASP A 301 9.98 2.99 -7.59
N ASN A 302 8.85 2.37 -7.97
CA ASN A 302 8.70 0.93 -7.88
C ASN A 302 9.26 0.24 -9.12
N GLN A 303 9.82 -0.94 -8.94
CA GLN A 303 10.42 -1.72 -10.00
C GLN A 303 9.65 -3.03 -10.21
N GLY A 304 9.04 -3.17 -11.37
CA GLY A 304 8.48 -4.42 -11.88
C GLY A 304 9.47 -5.06 -12.88
N GLY A 305 9.64 -6.36 -12.88
CA GLY A 305 10.49 -7.01 -13.86
C GLY A 305 9.93 -6.87 -15.30
N PRO A 306 9.34 -7.93 -15.89
CA PRO A 306 8.77 -7.86 -17.24
C PRO A 306 7.62 -6.88 -17.42
N SER A 307 6.81 -6.58 -16.36
CA SER A 307 5.61 -5.77 -16.58
C SER A 307 5.08 -5.06 -15.31
N GLY A 308 4.59 -3.84 -15.52
CA GLY A 308 3.94 -3.04 -14.47
C GLY A 308 4.89 -2.61 -13.36
N GLY A 309 5.68 -1.56 -13.59
CA GLY A 309 6.55 -1.00 -12.55
C GLY A 309 5.74 -0.49 -11.35
N GLY A 310 4.79 0.40 -11.61
CA GLY A 310 3.86 0.90 -10.61
C GLY A 310 2.69 -0.06 -10.37
N VAL A 311 1.87 -0.31 -11.41
CA VAL A 311 0.64 -1.09 -11.32
C VAL A 311 0.54 -2.11 -12.46
N ALA A 312 0.29 -3.36 -12.13
CA ALA A 312 0.00 -4.42 -13.08
C ALA A 312 -1.43 -4.95 -12.89
N ILE A 313 -2.24 -4.87 -13.95
CA ILE A 313 -3.67 -5.22 -13.96
C ILE A 313 -3.88 -6.38 -14.94
N TYR A 314 -4.27 -7.53 -14.43
CA TYR A 314 -4.30 -8.79 -15.17
C TYR A 314 -5.58 -9.58 -14.94
N PHE A 315 -5.92 -10.45 -15.90
CA PHE A 315 -6.96 -11.48 -15.78
C PHE A 315 -8.32 -10.93 -15.35
N GLU A 316 -9.03 -10.30 -16.30
CA GLU A 316 -10.40 -9.78 -16.10
C GLU A 316 -10.54 -8.80 -14.92
N SER A 317 -9.43 -8.11 -14.58
CA SER A 317 -9.42 -7.10 -13.52
C SER A 317 -9.97 -5.75 -14.03
N SER A 318 -10.81 -5.13 -13.22
CA SER A 318 -11.44 -3.84 -13.58
C SER A 318 -11.38 -2.83 -12.42
N PRO A 319 -10.18 -2.50 -11.92
CA PRO A 319 -10.04 -1.55 -10.82
C PRO A 319 -10.39 -0.12 -11.24
N GLU A 320 -10.71 0.70 -10.22
CA GLU A 320 -10.78 2.16 -10.36
C GLU A 320 -9.46 2.77 -9.83
N LEU A 321 -8.67 3.39 -10.73
CA LEU A 321 -7.49 4.17 -10.39
C LEU A 321 -7.83 5.65 -10.52
N VAL A 322 -7.94 6.37 -9.39
CA VAL A 322 -8.42 7.75 -9.38
C VAL A 322 -7.49 8.64 -8.55
N ASP A 323 -7.11 9.80 -9.12
CA ASP A 323 -6.33 10.84 -8.42
C ASP A 323 -4.99 10.32 -7.83
N ASN A 324 -4.35 9.30 -8.43
CA ASN A 324 -3.05 8.80 -7.97
C ASN A 324 -1.89 9.51 -8.64
N LEU A 325 -0.75 9.55 -7.94
CA LEU A 325 0.55 9.91 -8.50
C LEU A 325 1.30 8.62 -8.84
N ILE A 326 1.60 8.37 -10.12
CA ILE A 326 2.30 7.17 -10.60
C ILE A 326 3.58 7.63 -11.27
N ILE A 327 4.67 7.72 -10.50
CA ILE A 327 5.85 8.49 -10.88
C ILE A 327 7.13 7.67 -10.76
N GLY A 328 8.02 7.75 -11.77
CA GLY A 328 9.38 7.19 -11.67
C GLY A 328 9.45 5.67 -11.62
N ASN A 329 8.36 4.96 -11.98
CA ASN A 329 8.34 3.51 -11.93
C ASN A 329 9.01 2.91 -13.19
N ASP A 330 9.62 1.74 -13.02
CA ASP A 330 10.42 1.08 -14.08
C ASP A 330 10.00 -0.38 -14.29
N ALA A 331 9.87 -0.79 -15.55
CA ALA A 331 9.63 -2.18 -15.93
C ALA A 331 10.08 -2.41 -17.40
N ASP A 332 10.12 -3.64 -17.87
CA ASP A 332 10.32 -3.91 -19.31
C ASP A 332 9.14 -3.38 -20.15
N ALA A 333 7.91 -3.49 -19.61
CA ALA A 333 6.70 -3.05 -20.30
C ALA A 333 5.71 -2.42 -19.31
N GLY A 334 5.12 -1.26 -19.68
CA GLY A 334 4.23 -0.52 -18.79
C GLY A 334 4.95 -0.05 -17.53
N GLY A 335 5.90 0.88 -17.68
CA GLY A 335 6.68 1.39 -16.53
C GLY A 335 5.78 1.90 -15.40
N GLY A 336 4.80 2.75 -15.73
CA GLY A 336 3.77 3.18 -14.79
C GLY A 336 2.71 2.10 -14.58
N ILE A 337 1.97 1.76 -15.65
CA ILE A 337 0.81 0.84 -15.58
C ILE A 337 0.89 -0.18 -16.73
N SER A 338 0.58 -1.44 -16.46
CA SER A 338 0.26 -2.43 -17.49
C SER A 338 -1.15 -2.97 -17.34
N VAL A 339 -1.90 -3.09 -18.44
CA VAL A 339 -3.29 -3.59 -18.49
C VAL A 339 -3.33 -4.72 -19.52
N LEU A 340 -3.51 -5.93 -19.05
CA LEU A 340 -3.40 -7.14 -19.88
C LEU A 340 -4.50 -8.17 -19.53
N VAL A 341 -4.70 -9.07 -20.46
CA VAL A 341 -5.58 -10.25 -20.33
C VAL A 341 -7.02 -9.88 -19.93
N ASP A 342 -7.78 -9.42 -20.96
CA ASP A 342 -9.23 -9.15 -20.85
C ASP A 342 -9.63 -8.17 -19.73
N SER A 343 -8.71 -7.25 -19.35
CA SER A 343 -8.91 -6.31 -18.25
C SER A 343 -9.54 -4.99 -18.73
N ALA A 344 -10.41 -4.40 -17.89
CA ALA A 344 -11.16 -3.20 -18.26
C ALA A 344 -11.18 -2.13 -17.13
N PRO A 345 -10.01 -1.64 -16.70
CA PRO A 345 -9.93 -0.64 -15.62
C PRO A 345 -10.49 0.72 -16.03
N GLN A 346 -10.92 1.48 -15.00
CA GLN A 346 -11.15 2.91 -15.12
C GLN A 346 -9.95 3.66 -14.55
N ILE A 347 -9.26 4.42 -15.40
CA ILE A 347 -8.05 5.17 -15.05
C ILE A 347 -8.35 6.64 -15.24
N SER A 348 -8.57 7.38 -14.15
CA SER A 348 -9.02 8.76 -14.26
C SER A 348 -8.30 9.74 -13.34
N ASN A 349 -8.01 10.92 -13.89
CA ASN A 349 -7.39 12.04 -13.17
C ASN A 349 -6.03 11.71 -12.51
N ASN A 350 -5.31 10.69 -12.97
CA ASN A 350 -4.00 10.36 -12.43
C ASN A 350 -2.91 11.21 -13.09
N THR A 351 -1.83 11.46 -12.35
CA THR A 351 -0.57 11.91 -12.90
C THR A 351 0.32 10.71 -13.14
N ILE A 352 0.66 10.43 -14.41
CA ILE A 352 1.50 9.30 -14.81
C ILE A 352 2.75 9.87 -15.46
N SER A 353 3.83 10.03 -14.70
CA SER A 353 5.00 10.78 -15.15
C SER A 353 6.34 10.12 -14.83
N ASP A 354 7.36 10.47 -15.61
CA ASP A 354 8.74 10.01 -15.41
C ASP A 354 8.91 8.48 -15.38
N ASN A 355 7.90 7.72 -15.81
CA ASN A 355 7.97 6.26 -15.81
C ASN A 355 8.80 5.78 -17.01
N ARG A 356 9.48 4.68 -16.81
CA ARG A 356 10.41 4.14 -17.80
C ARG A 356 10.08 2.70 -18.17
N ALA A 357 10.13 2.40 -19.48
CA ALA A 357 10.02 1.04 -19.97
C ALA A 357 10.77 0.84 -21.30
N ARG A 358 10.84 -0.41 -21.73
CA ARG A 358 11.22 -0.70 -23.12
C ARG A 358 10.03 -0.44 -24.07
N LEU A 359 8.80 -0.75 -23.64
CA LEU A 359 7.53 -0.50 -24.34
C LEU A 359 6.52 0.08 -23.35
N GLY A 360 5.84 1.18 -23.73
CA GLY A 360 4.84 1.81 -22.86
C GLY A 360 5.46 2.41 -21.59
N GLY A 361 6.22 3.50 -21.71
CA GLY A 361 6.83 4.15 -20.54
C GLY A 361 5.79 4.46 -19.47
N GLY A 362 4.73 5.19 -19.83
CA GLY A 362 3.58 5.44 -18.95
C GLY A 362 2.67 4.22 -18.83
N LEU A 363 2.05 3.81 -19.96
CA LEU A 363 1.10 2.69 -20.00
C LEU A 363 1.43 1.67 -21.09
N LEU A 364 1.14 0.40 -20.78
CA LEU A 364 1.04 -0.66 -21.77
C LEU A 364 -0.37 -1.28 -21.70
N ILE A 365 -1.03 -1.44 -22.85
CA ILE A 365 -2.37 -2.01 -22.96
C ILE A 365 -2.32 -3.13 -24.00
N GLY A 366 -2.80 -4.31 -23.65
CA GLY A 366 -2.74 -5.45 -24.54
C GLY A 366 -3.73 -6.57 -24.19
N GLU A 367 -3.71 -7.61 -25.04
CA GLU A 367 -4.40 -8.87 -24.78
C GLU A 367 -5.91 -8.69 -24.51
N ASN A 368 -6.63 -8.11 -25.48
CA ASN A 368 -8.08 -7.86 -25.50
C ASN A 368 -8.60 -6.92 -24.38
N SER A 369 -7.73 -6.11 -23.80
CA SER A 369 -8.13 -5.20 -22.72
C SER A 369 -8.86 -3.96 -23.25
N THR A 370 -9.82 -3.43 -22.47
CA THR A 370 -10.70 -2.32 -22.88
C THR A 370 -10.77 -1.21 -21.83
N PRO A 371 -9.62 -0.63 -21.40
CA PRO A 371 -9.61 0.41 -20.38
C PRO A 371 -10.31 1.70 -20.82
N GLN A 372 -10.90 2.39 -19.83
CA GLN A 372 -11.38 3.76 -19.97
C GLN A 372 -10.35 4.69 -19.31
N ILE A 373 -9.71 5.55 -20.11
CA ILE A 373 -8.60 6.42 -19.69
C ILE A 373 -9.03 7.87 -19.84
N THR A 374 -9.36 8.54 -18.73
CA THR A 374 -10.04 9.84 -18.79
C THR A 374 -9.36 10.90 -17.91
N GLY A 375 -9.04 12.05 -18.50
CA GLY A 375 -8.57 13.23 -17.75
C GLY A 375 -7.19 13.07 -17.10
N ASN A 376 -6.38 12.09 -17.51
CA ASN A 376 -5.05 11.88 -16.93
C ASN A 376 -4.01 12.83 -17.51
N ASP A 377 -2.97 13.14 -16.72
CA ASP A 377 -1.75 13.81 -17.17
C ASP A 377 -0.63 12.77 -17.35
N ILE A 378 -0.37 12.41 -18.65
CA ILE A 378 0.62 11.40 -19.03
C ILE A 378 1.83 12.13 -19.61
N THR A 379 2.85 12.36 -18.77
CA THR A 379 3.90 13.31 -19.12
C THR A 379 5.30 12.79 -18.78
N GLU A 380 6.30 13.20 -19.60
CA GLU A 380 7.73 12.92 -19.34
C GLU A 380 8.08 11.42 -19.23
N ASN A 381 7.21 10.54 -19.75
CA ASN A 381 7.49 9.11 -19.76
C ASN A 381 8.48 8.76 -20.88
N TYR A 382 9.27 7.72 -20.66
CA TYR A 382 10.32 7.31 -21.56
C TYR A 382 10.18 5.86 -22.00
N ALA A 383 10.28 5.62 -23.32
CA ALA A 383 10.36 4.28 -23.87
C ALA A 383 11.67 4.05 -24.64
N GLU A 384 12.38 2.95 -24.34
CA GLU A 384 13.58 2.55 -25.10
C GLU A 384 13.25 2.11 -26.53
N ARG A 385 11.98 1.81 -26.78
CA ARG A 385 11.45 1.48 -28.11
C ARG A 385 10.26 2.35 -28.43
N ASN A 386 9.06 1.86 -28.23
CA ASN A 386 7.83 2.43 -28.76
C ASN A 386 6.83 2.81 -27.67
N GLY A 387 6.01 3.85 -27.94
CA GLY A 387 4.89 4.25 -27.10
C GLY A 387 5.32 4.79 -25.74
N ALA A 388 6.04 5.91 -25.72
CA ALA A 388 6.56 6.43 -24.44
C ALA A 388 5.44 6.81 -23.49
N GLY A 389 4.41 7.52 -23.96
CA GLY A 389 3.19 7.73 -23.18
C GLY A 389 2.42 6.42 -23.04
N ILE A 390 1.94 5.87 -24.16
CA ILE A 390 1.08 4.68 -24.18
C ILE A 390 1.47 3.75 -25.34
N PHE A 391 1.64 2.47 -25.04
CA PHE A 391 1.78 1.39 -26.01
C PHE A 391 0.51 0.53 -26.03
N ILE A 392 -0.08 0.29 -27.20
CA ILE A 392 -1.36 -0.42 -27.37
C ILE A 392 -1.21 -1.52 -28.42
N GLN A 393 -1.62 -2.75 -28.07
CA GLN A 393 -1.69 -3.87 -29.00
C GLN A 393 -2.93 -4.73 -28.73
N GLU A 394 -3.58 -5.25 -29.81
CA GLU A 394 -4.68 -6.22 -29.68
C GLU A 394 -5.73 -5.83 -28.62
N SER A 395 -6.15 -4.55 -28.58
CA SER A 395 -6.96 -3.98 -27.50
C SER A 395 -7.80 -2.81 -28.00
N GLU A 396 -8.87 -2.47 -27.25
CA GLU A 396 -9.83 -1.43 -27.60
C GLU A 396 -9.98 -0.38 -26.49
N PRO A 397 -8.94 0.41 -26.19
CA PRO A 397 -9.05 1.47 -25.18
C PRO A 397 -9.84 2.69 -25.70
N VAL A 398 -10.49 3.37 -24.75
CA VAL A 398 -11.07 4.70 -24.97
C VAL A 398 -10.26 5.74 -24.19
N LEU A 399 -9.75 6.75 -24.87
CA LEU A 399 -8.99 7.86 -24.30
C LEU A 399 -9.77 9.17 -24.48
N ASP A 400 -10.21 9.78 -23.38
CA ASP A 400 -10.99 11.01 -23.40
C ASP A 400 -10.40 12.07 -22.46
N GLY A 401 -10.14 13.27 -22.99
CA GLY A 401 -9.72 14.41 -22.19
C GLY A 401 -8.35 14.31 -21.53
N ASN A 402 -7.46 13.41 -22.00
CA ASN A 402 -6.14 13.26 -21.42
C ASN A 402 -5.15 14.30 -21.95
N SER A 403 -4.18 14.66 -21.13
CA SER A 403 -3.02 15.46 -21.49
C SER A 403 -1.79 14.57 -21.67
N ILE A 404 -1.34 14.35 -22.92
CA ILE A 404 -0.22 13.46 -23.25
C ILE A 404 0.93 14.32 -23.75
N ARG A 405 1.93 14.59 -22.90
CA ARG A 405 2.95 15.62 -23.15
C ARG A 405 4.37 15.19 -22.85
N ASN A 406 5.33 15.74 -23.60
CA ASN A 406 6.77 15.59 -23.33
C ASN A 406 7.23 14.12 -23.22
N ASN A 407 6.48 13.16 -23.75
CA ASN A 407 6.88 11.76 -23.73
C ASN A 407 7.91 11.50 -24.84
N GLU A 408 8.95 10.73 -24.54
CA GLU A 408 10.05 10.46 -25.48
C GLU A 408 10.24 8.96 -25.75
N ALA A 409 9.97 8.53 -26.99
CA ALA A 409 10.29 7.18 -27.46
C ALA A 409 11.55 7.22 -28.35
N ARG A 410 12.46 6.26 -28.15
CA ARG A 410 13.63 6.15 -29.05
C ARG A 410 13.30 5.71 -30.47
N ARG A 411 12.17 5.01 -30.61
CA ARG A 411 11.67 4.60 -31.95
C ARG A 411 10.40 5.37 -32.26
N ASP A 412 9.25 4.75 -32.18
CA ASP A 412 8.01 5.27 -32.75
C ASP A 412 6.94 5.49 -31.69
N GLY A 413 6.04 6.46 -31.92
CA GLY A 413 4.96 6.81 -31.03
C GLY A 413 5.44 7.45 -29.73
N GLY A 414 5.79 8.73 -29.76
CA GLY A 414 6.20 9.49 -28.57
C GLY A 414 5.06 9.55 -27.54
N GLY A 415 3.89 10.01 -27.97
CA GLY A 415 2.67 9.96 -27.16
C GLY A 415 2.06 8.57 -27.14
N ILE A 416 1.59 8.08 -28.30
CA ILE A 416 0.92 6.77 -28.45
C ILE A 416 1.58 5.97 -29.58
N TYR A 417 1.76 4.67 -29.35
CA TYR A 417 2.09 3.70 -30.38
C TYR A 417 1.03 2.60 -30.43
N THR A 418 0.47 2.32 -31.59
CA THR A 418 -0.52 1.26 -31.79
C THR A 418 0.04 0.14 -32.67
N LEU A 419 -0.25 -1.10 -32.31
CA LEU A 419 0.24 -2.30 -32.99
C LEU A 419 -0.87 -3.36 -33.07
N LEU A 420 -0.84 -4.20 -34.12
CA LEU A 420 -1.62 -5.43 -34.26
C LEU A 420 -3.10 -5.31 -33.80
N ASN A 421 -4.00 -5.04 -34.73
CA ASN A 421 -5.46 -5.04 -34.48
C ASN A 421 -5.93 -4.15 -33.31
N ALA A 422 -5.12 -3.20 -32.83
CA ALA A 422 -5.57 -2.23 -31.87
C ALA A 422 -6.63 -1.30 -32.47
N ILE A 423 -7.74 -1.08 -31.75
CA ILE A 423 -8.79 -0.12 -32.15
C ILE A 423 -8.86 0.93 -31.04
N VAL A 424 -8.37 2.14 -31.34
CA VAL A 424 -8.21 3.18 -30.30
C VAL A 424 -9.20 4.30 -30.56
N THR A 425 -10.09 4.56 -29.60
CA THR A 425 -11.01 5.69 -29.64
C THR A 425 -10.40 6.89 -28.93
N LEU A 426 -10.32 8.04 -29.63
CA LEU A 426 -9.71 9.28 -29.11
C LEU A 426 -10.70 10.44 -29.16
N SER A 427 -10.91 11.11 -28.03
CA SER A 427 -11.68 12.37 -27.94
C SER A 427 -11.06 13.34 -26.94
N ASN A 428 -11.11 14.62 -27.25
CA ASN A 428 -10.72 15.72 -26.35
C ASN A 428 -9.28 15.66 -25.78
N ASN A 429 -8.36 14.87 -26.38
CA ASN A 429 -7.01 14.74 -25.85
C ASN A 429 -6.09 15.86 -26.36
N ILE A 430 -5.07 16.18 -25.55
CA ILE A 430 -4.03 17.14 -25.87
C ILE A 430 -2.71 16.39 -26.04
N PHE A 431 -2.11 16.46 -27.23
CA PHE A 431 -0.80 15.91 -27.54
C PHE A 431 0.20 17.05 -27.73
N GLU A 432 1.14 17.21 -26.79
CA GLU A 432 2.06 18.35 -26.80
C GLU A 432 3.51 17.91 -26.59
N ASN A 433 4.40 18.37 -27.50
CA ASN A 433 5.86 18.19 -27.40
C ASN A 433 6.32 16.73 -27.23
N ASN A 434 5.55 15.75 -27.70
CA ASN A 434 5.99 14.36 -27.69
C ASN A 434 7.02 14.12 -28.79
N ARG A 435 7.96 13.21 -28.55
CA ARG A 435 9.09 12.98 -29.44
C ARG A 435 9.31 11.50 -29.72
N ALA A 436 9.56 11.20 -31.02
CA ALA A 436 9.89 9.86 -31.49
C ALA A 436 10.70 9.90 -32.79
N SER A 437 11.02 8.76 -33.41
CA SER A 437 11.57 8.70 -34.77
C SER A 437 10.47 8.89 -35.82
N GLN A 438 9.26 8.35 -35.54
CA GLN A 438 8.05 8.51 -36.35
C GLN A 438 6.84 8.62 -35.39
N GLY A 439 5.84 9.46 -35.79
CA GLY A 439 4.65 9.66 -34.96
C GLY A 439 4.99 10.28 -33.61
N GLY A 440 5.45 11.53 -33.60
CA GLY A 440 5.76 12.22 -32.34
C GLY A 440 4.60 12.18 -31.37
N ALA A 441 3.37 12.51 -31.84
CA ALA A 441 2.19 12.31 -31.02
C ALA A 441 1.71 10.86 -31.13
N ILE A 442 1.39 10.36 -32.33
CA ILE A 442 0.78 9.03 -32.52
C ILE A 442 1.44 8.30 -33.68
N HIS A 443 1.82 7.04 -33.46
CA HIS A 443 2.19 6.12 -34.53
C HIS A 443 1.17 5.01 -34.66
N VAL A 444 0.65 4.82 -35.88
CA VAL A 444 -0.35 3.80 -36.22
C VAL A 444 0.29 2.77 -37.11
N SER A 445 0.55 1.58 -36.61
CA SER A 445 1.12 0.49 -37.42
C SER A 445 0.08 -0.20 -38.27
N GLU A 446 0.55 -0.94 -39.29
CA GLU A 446 -0.32 -1.72 -40.19
C GLU A 446 -1.30 -2.61 -39.40
N GLY A 447 -2.59 -2.51 -39.73
CA GLY A 447 -3.68 -3.29 -39.12
C GLY A 447 -4.26 -2.70 -37.81
N ALA A 448 -3.69 -1.59 -37.31
CA ALA A 448 -4.31 -0.83 -36.20
C ALA A 448 -5.26 0.24 -36.75
N VAL A 449 -6.25 0.64 -35.96
CA VAL A 449 -7.27 1.61 -36.34
C VAL A 449 -7.36 2.71 -35.27
N LEU A 450 -7.37 3.97 -35.71
CA LEU A 450 -7.77 5.10 -34.86
C LEU A 450 -9.22 5.47 -35.20
N GLU A 451 -10.08 5.39 -34.16
CA GLU A 451 -11.42 5.95 -34.22
C GLU A 451 -11.39 7.34 -33.58
N LEU A 452 -11.42 8.35 -34.44
CA LEU A 452 -11.51 9.75 -33.99
C LEU A 452 -12.99 10.10 -33.85
N GLY A 453 -13.36 10.74 -32.74
CA GLY A 453 -14.64 11.40 -32.58
C GLY A 453 -14.82 12.51 -33.61
N ASP A 454 -15.06 13.74 -33.20
CA ASP A 454 -14.89 14.88 -34.11
C ASP A 454 -13.37 15.08 -34.38
N PRO A 455 -12.91 15.20 -35.61
CA PRO A 455 -11.48 15.43 -35.92
C PRO A 455 -10.86 16.64 -35.24
N ASP A 456 -11.69 17.63 -34.85
CA ASP A 456 -11.24 18.85 -34.18
C ASP A 456 -11.19 18.73 -32.64
N ASP A 457 -11.62 17.61 -32.08
CA ASP A 457 -11.66 17.41 -30.62
C ASP A 457 -10.28 17.15 -30.02
N ASN A 458 -9.33 16.58 -30.77
CA ASN A 458 -7.98 16.37 -30.29
C ASN A 458 -7.04 17.50 -30.73
N THR A 459 -6.18 17.96 -29.81
CA THR A 459 -5.23 19.04 -30.08
C THR A 459 -3.81 18.51 -30.18
N TYR A 460 -3.07 18.97 -31.20
CA TYR A 460 -1.68 18.59 -31.48
C TYR A 460 -0.79 19.83 -31.53
N GLN A 461 0.30 19.85 -30.76
CA GLN A 461 1.23 20.96 -30.72
C GLN A 461 2.68 20.52 -30.51
N GLY A 462 3.59 20.90 -31.36
CA GLY A 462 5.03 20.77 -31.11
C GLY A 462 5.58 19.34 -31.10
N ASN A 463 4.81 18.35 -31.57
CA ASN A 463 5.24 16.96 -31.59
C ASN A 463 6.28 16.75 -32.75
N VAL A 464 7.26 15.88 -32.52
CA VAL A 464 8.41 15.71 -33.41
C VAL A 464 8.64 14.24 -33.74
N PRO A 465 8.74 13.84 -35.01
CA PRO A 465 8.85 14.68 -36.23
C PRO A 465 7.50 15.14 -36.79
N ASP A 466 6.42 14.46 -36.49
CA ASP A 466 5.06 14.64 -36.99
C ASP A 466 4.03 14.40 -35.89
N ASP A 467 2.80 14.86 -36.07
CA ASP A 467 1.74 14.61 -35.13
C ASP A 467 1.26 13.15 -35.23
N VAL A 468 0.88 12.70 -36.40
CA VAL A 468 0.39 11.33 -36.65
C VAL A 468 1.15 10.71 -37.81
N HIS A 469 1.73 9.54 -37.59
CA HIS A 469 2.34 8.70 -38.61
C HIS A 469 1.49 7.43 -38.79
N GLN A 470 1.14 7.09 -40.01
CA GLN A 470 0.34 5.90 -40.33
C GLN A 470 1.08 5.07 -41.40
N GLU A 471 1.30 3.78 -41.11
CA GLU A 471 1.86 2.78 -42.03
C GLU A 471 0.82 2.20 -43.01
#